data_da6d7a46794214dc721353340078a632
#
_entry.id   da6d7a46794214dc721353340078a632
#
_cell.length_a   1.000
_cell.length_b   1.000
_cell.length_c   1.000
_cell.angle_alpha   90.00
_cell.angle_beta   90.00
_cell.angle_gamma   90.00
#
_symmetry.space_group_name_H-M   'P 1'
#
loop_
_entity.id
_entity.type
_entity.pdbx_description
1 polymer ?
#
loop_
_entity_poly.entity_id
_entity_poly.type
_entity_poly.pdbx_seq_one_letter_code
_entity_poly.pdbx_strand_id
1 'polypeptide(L)'
;MTQVPDWLDTLAAQAQRARVPRALRPPVTGGREAAVLMLFGDGPLGPDVLLIQRSTRGRRHPGQPAFPGGGVDPDDAGPVAAALREAEEETGVDPAGIHVLGTMPELYLSFSDNRVTPVIAWWREPSAVHAASPDEVDSVERVPIAELVDPGNRVSLRHPRGMVGPAFRVRGMLVWGFTAMVLDSVLREAGLDRPWDPAQVEDLPPLAARD
;
A
#
# COMPACT_ATOMS: atom_id res chain seq x y z
N MET A 1 23.17 7.34 5.13
CA MET A 1 22.10 7.89 4.25
C MET A 1 22.12 7.06 2.97
N THR A 2 21.09 6.28 2.74
CA THR A 2 20.95 5.48 1.50
C THR A 2 20.42 6.40 0.38
N GLN A 3 21.00 6.23 -0.82
CA GLN A 3 20.59 6.98 -2.00
C GLN A 3 19.28 6.40 -2.54
N VAL A 4 18.39 7.26 -3.07
CA VAL A 4 17.18 6.82 -3.77
C VAL A 4 17.59 5.95 -4.95
N PRO A 5 17.05 4.73 -5.11
CA PRO A 5 17.33 3.89 -6.26
C PRO A 5 16.77 4.48 -7.57
N ASP A 6 17.47 4.32 -8.68
CA ASP A 6 17.09 4.88 -10.00
C ASP A 6 15.67 4.47 -10.44
N TRP A 7 15.27 3.22 -10.13
CA TRP A 7 13.94 2.73 -10.46
C TRP A 7 12.84 3.50 -9.71
N LEU A 8 13.10 3.90 -8.45
CA LEU A 8 12.13 4.60 -7.63
C LEU A 8 12.05 6.08 -8.02
N ASP A 9 13.18 6.71 -8.36
CA ASP A 9 13.20 8.06 -8.92
C ASP A 9 12.43 8.11 -10.25
N THR A 10 12.66 7.13 -11.13
CA THR A 10 11.94 7.01 -12.40
C THR A 10 10.44 6.82 -12.18
N LEU A 11 10.05 5.93 -11.28
CA LEU A 11 8.65 5.70 -10.89
C LEU A 11 8.02 7.00 -10.39
N ALA A 12 8.66 7.69 -9.45
CA ALA A 12 8.13 8.93 -8.85
C ALA A 12 7.95 10.03 -9.89
N ALA A 13 8.90 10.19 -10.82
CA ALA A 13 8.83 11.17 -11.91
C ALA A 13 7.66 10.92 -12.88
N GLN A 14 7.23 9.67 -13.02
CA GLN A 14 6.14 9.27 -13.91
C GLN A 14 4.79 9.14 -13.18
N ALA A 15 4.83 8.94 -11.87
CA ALA A 15 3.67 8.57 -11.06
C ALA A 15 2.48 9.53 -11.18
N GLN A 16 2.72 10.85 -11.19
CA GLN A 16 1.66 11.85 -11.34
C GLN A 16 0.91 11.78 -12.69
N ARG A 17 1.54 11.17 -13.70
CA ARG A 17 0.95 10.98 -15.03
C ARG A 17 0.34 9.58 -15.22
N ALA A 18 0.38 8.75 -14.18
CA ALA A 18 -0.15 7.40 -14.22
C ALA A 18 -1.63 7.41 -14.58
N ARG A 19 -2.03 6.52 -15.49
CA ARG A 19 -3.40 6.45 -15.95
C ARG A 19 -4.28 5.75 -14.90
N VAL A 20 -5.18 6.49 -14.28
CA VAL A 20 -6.16 5.93 -13.35
C VAL A 20 -7.18 5.06 -14.11
N PRO A 21 -7.32 3.78 -13.77
CA PRO A 21 -8.35 2.92 -14.31
C PRO A 21 -9.75 3.50 -14.09
N ARG A 22 -10.66 3.34 -15.06
CA ARG A 22 -12.01 3.95 -14.99
C ARG A 22 -12.75 3.61 -13.69
N ALA A 23 -12.60 2.38 -13.20
CA ALA A 23 -13.25 1.92 -11.96
C ALA A 23 -12.74 2.60 -10.68
N LEU A 24 -11.54 3.21 -10.73
CA LEU A 24 -10.89 3.88 -9.61
C LEU A 24 -10.84 5.41 -9.78
N ARG A 25 -11.52 5.96 -10.79
CA ARG A 25 -11.55 7.42 -10.99
C ARG A 25 -12.44 8.07 -9.94
N PRO A 26 -11.95 9.12 -9.27
CA PRO A 26 -12.77 9.87 -8.33
C PRO A 26 -14.01 10.47 -9.02
N PRO A 27 -15.15 10.54 -8.33
CA PRO A 27 -16.28 11.31 -8.78
C PRO A 27 -15.94 12.80 -8.80
N VAL A 28 -16.71 13.58 -9.54
CA VAL A 28 -16.49 15.05 -9.63
C VAL A 28 -16.68 15.71 -8.25
N THR A 29 -17.59 15.17 -7.43
CA THR A 29 -17.89 15.67 -6.08
C THR A 29 -18.08 14.50 -5.13
N GLY A 30 -17.77 14.71 -3.84
CA GLY A 30 -17.92 13.71 -2.78
C GLY A 30 -16.69 12.84 -2.61
N GLY A 31 -16.80 11.90 -1.66
CA GLY A 31 -15.69 11.08 -1.18
C GLY A 31 -14.89 11.76 -0.06
N ARG A 32 -14.47 10.97 0.93
CA ARG A 32 -13.61 11.44 2.02
C ARG A 32 -12.16 11.39 1.55
N GLU A 33 -11.42 12.46 1.80
CA GLU A 33 -10.00 12.49 1.48
C GLU A 33 -9.24 11.57 2.43
N ALA A 34 -8.33 10.79 1.84
CA ALA A 34 -7.46 9.87 2.56
C ALA A 34 -6.09 9.80 1.85
N ALA A 35 -5.08 9.37 2.57
CA ALA A 35 -3.76 9.18 1.99
C ALA A 35 -3.12 7.90 2.54
N VAL A 36 -2.28 7.28 1.72
CA VAL A 36 -1.47 6.12 2.12
C VAL A 36 -0.01 6.35 1.77
N LEU A 37 0.89 5.87 2.63
CA LEU A 37 2.32 5.99 2.44
C LEU A 37 2.89 4.72 1.81
N MET A 38 3.36 4.80 0.58
CA MET A 38 4.17 3.76 -0.05
C MET A 38 5.64 4.03 0.30
N LEU A 39 6.06 3.56 1.46
CA LEU A 39 7.41 3.75 1.98
C LEU A 39 8.31 2.61 1.53
N PHE A 40 9.19 2.90 0.58
CA PHE A 40 10.23 1.98 0.12
C PHE A 40 11.52 2.23 0.87
N GLY A 41 12.22 1.17 1.21
CA GLY A 41 13.50 1.22 1.92
C GLY A 41 14.50 0.21 1.37
N ASP A 42 15.69 0.21 1.97
CA ASP A 42 16.73 -0.78 1.73
C ASP A 42 16.91 -1.60 3.01
N GLY A 43 16.44 -2.82 2.98
CA GLY A 43 16.46 -3.75 4.12
C GLY A 43 17.54 -4.81 4.00
N PRO A 44 17.63 -5.73 4.97
CA PRO A 44 18.64 -6.78 4.98
C PRO A 44 18.56 -7.74 3.77
N LEU A 45 17.41 -7.80 3.11
CA LEU A 45 17.15 -8.64 1.92
C LEU A 45 17.04 -7.82 0.63
N GLY A 46 17.57 -6.60 0.63
CA GLY A 46 17.47 -5.64 -0.48
C GLY A 46 16.26 -4.72 -0.36
N PRO A 47 15.86 -4.05 -1.46
CA PRO A 47 14.75 -3.11 -1.43
C PRO A 47 13.47 -3.74 -0.90
N ASP A 48 12.75 -3.01 -0.03
CA ASP A 48 11.52 -3.45 0.60
C ASP A 48 10.45 -2.34 0.59
N VAL A 49 9.23 -2.70 0.97
CA VAL A 49 8.13 -1.77 1.20
C VAL A 49 7.49 -2.04 2.56
N LEU A 50 7.13 -0.97 3.26
CA LEU A 50 6.44 -1.05 4.55
C LEU A 50 4.96 -1.33 4.34
N LEU A 51 4.46 -2.41 4.94
CA LEU A 51 3.04 -2.75 5.00
C LEU A 51 2.62 -2.97 6.45
N ILE A 52 1.34 -2.77 6.73
CA ILE A 52 0.70 -3.11 7.99
C ILE A 52 -0.31 -4.24 7.79
N GLN A 53 -0.51 -5.03 8.83
CA GLN A 53 -1.67 -5.90 8.97
C GLN A 53 -2.69 -5.14 9.83
N ARG A 54 -3.82 -4.73 9.27
CA ARG A 54 -4.86 -4.05 10.04
C ARG A 54 -5.44 -4.97 11.10
N SER A 55 -5.77 -4.38 12.27
CA SER A 55 -6.33 -5.15 13.38
C SER A 55 -7.63 -5.85 12.99
N THR A 56 -7.75 -7.10 13.40
CA THR A 56 -8.99 -7.88 13.25
C THR A 56 -10.14 -7.31 14.09
N ARG A 57 -9.83 -6.50 15.11
CA ARG A 57 -10.79 -5.79 15.96
C ARG A 57 -11.30 -4.50 15.34
N GLY A 58 -10.65 -4.01 14.30
CA GLY A 58 -10.98 -2.76 13.61
C GLY A 58 -12.37 -2.79 12.94
N ARG A 59 -13.01 -1.64 12.82
CA ARG A 59 -14.33 -1.51 12.17
C ARG A 59 -14.26 -1.55 10.65
N ARG A 60 -13.12 -1.18 10.05
CA ARG A 60 -12.91 -1.08 8.60
C ARG A 60 -11.80 -2.01 8.18
N HIS A 61 -12.07 -2.85 7.19
CA HIS A 61 -11.09 -3.77 6.59
C HIS A 61 -10.31 -4.62 7.62
N PRO A 62 -11.01 -5.31 8.56
CA PRO A 62 -10.34 -6.04 9.62
C PRO A 62 -9.44 -7.12 9.03
N GLY A 63 -8.22 -7.21 9.55
CA GLY A 63 -7.24 -8.21 9.16
C GLY A 63 -6.69 -8.07 7.72
N GLN A 64 -6.90 -6.93 7.03
CA GLN A 64 -6.38 -6.75 5.67
C GLN A 64 -4.99 -6.11 5.69
N PRO A 65 -4.03 -6.62 4.90
CA PRO A 65 -2.77 -5.94 4.66
C PRO A 65 -2.98 -4.63 3.90
N ALA A 66 -2.29 -3.58 4.33
CA ALA A 66 -2.41 -2.26 3.73
C ALA A 66 -1.07 -1.50 3.76
N PHE A 67 -0.95 -0.46 2.96
CA PHE A 67 0.00 0.60 3.25
C PHE A 67 -0.43 1.34 4.51
N PRO A 68 0.48 1.84 5.34
CA PRO A 68 0.12 2.78 6.41
C PRO A 68 -0.63 3.97 5.84
N GLY A 69 -1.66 4.43 6.56
CA GLY A 69 -2.42 5.59 6.11
C GLY A 69 -3.87 5.63 6.58
N GLY A 70 -4.47 6.80 6.43
CA GLY A 70 -5.83 7.07 6.91
C GLY A 70 -6.47 8.31 6.29
N GLY A 71 -7.39 8.92 7.01
CA GLY A 71 -8.09 10.13 6.60
C GLY A 71 -7.19 11.36 6.60
N VAL A 72 -7.48 12.31 5.73
CA VAL A 72 -6.89 13.65 5.81
C VAL A 72 -7.70 14.45 6.82
N ASP A 73 -7.05 14.87 7.91
CA ASP A 73 -7.66 15.70 8.93
C ASP A 73 -7.61 17.19 8.56
N PRO A 74 -8.51 18.01 9.12
CA PRO A 74 -8.52 19.45 8.84
C PRO A 74 -7.21 20.19 9.16
N ASP A 75 -6.45 19.66 10.13
CA ASP A 75 -5.17 20.23 10.57
C ASP A 75 -3.98 19.73 9.72
N ASP A 76 -4.16 18.74 8.88
CA ASP A 76 -3.13 18.25 7.97
C ASP A 76 -2.88 19.29 6.85
N ALA A 77 -1.63 19.54 6.52
CA ALA A 77 -1.24 20.39 5.39
C ALA A 77 -1.51 19.72 4.02
N GLY A 78 -2.38 18.72 3.98
CA GLY A 78 -2.79 17.96 2.81
C GLY A 78 -2.40 16.49 2.86
N PRO A 79 -2.60 15.74 1.76
CA PRO A 79 -2.47 14.28 1.75
C PRO A 79 -1.09 13.75 2.15
N VAL A 80 -0.03 14.49 1.83
CA VAL A 80 1.34 14.09 2.20
C VAL A 80 1.53 14.14 3.71
N ALA A 81 1.06 15.22 4.36
CA ALA A 81 1.14 15.36 5.81
C ALA A 81 0.32 14.27 6.52
N ALA A 82 -0.91 14.02 6.05
CA ALA A 82 -1.76 12.94 6.54
C ALA A 82 -1.07 11.57 6.44
N ALA A 83 -0.49 11.23 5.29
CA ALA A 83 0.18 9.95 5.10
C ALA A 83 1.37 9.75 6.04
N LEU A 84 2.14 10.80 6.30
CA LEU A 84 3.29 10.74 7.23
C LEU A 84 2.81 10.62 8.68
N ARG A 85 1.81 11.41 9.12
CA ARG A 85 1.23 11.36 10.46
C ARG A 85 0.64 9.98 10.75
N GLU A 86 -0.20 9.46 9.86
CA GLU A 86 -0.82 8.15 10.00
C GLU A 86 0.23 7.03 10.06
N ALA A 87 1.27 7.11 9.21
CA ALA A 87 2.36 6.12 9.25
C ALA A 87 3.12 6.15 10.58
N GLU A 88 3.39 7.33 11.16
CA GLU A 88 3.98 7.46 12.48
C GLU A 88 3.07 6.87 13.56
N GLU A 89 1.77 7.21 13.55
CA GLU A 89 0.77 6.75 14.52
C GLU A 89 0.56 5.22 14.46
N GLU A 90 0.53 4.64 13.26
CA GLU A 90 0.29 3.20 13.05
C GLU A 90 1.56 2.35 13.26
N THR A 91 2.75 2.86 12.90
CA THR A 91 3.97 2.05 12.82
C THR A 91 5.13 2.53 13.68
N GLY A 92 5.04 3.72 14.27
CA GLY A 92 6.14 4.33 15.00
C GLY A 92 7.34 4.74 14.13
N VAL A 93 7.17 4.78 12.81
CA VAL A 93 8.22 5.25 11.90
C VAL A 93 8.55 6.72 12.18
N ASP A 94 9.85 7.06 12.17
CA ASP A 94 10.26 8.47 12.30
C ASP A 94 10.13 9.20 10.95
N PRO A 95 9.20 10.18 10.82
CA PRO A 95 9.04 10.93 9.59
C PRO A 95 10.27 11.72 9.15
N ALA A 96 11.17 12.08 10.06
CA ALA A 96 12.41 12.79 9.75
C ALA A 96 13.35 11.97 8.85
N GLY A 97 13.28 10.63 8.95
CA GLY A 97 14.02 9.70 8.11
C GLY A 97 13.40 9.46 6.72
N ILE A 98 12.22 10.03 6.44
CA ILE A 98 11.48 9.79 5.20
C ILE A 98 11.70 10.90 4.18
N HIS A 99 12.04 10.52 2.97
CA HIS A 99 12.14 11.45 1.83
C HIS A 99 10.96 11.21 0.88
N VAL A 100 9.99 12.14 0.87
CA VAL A 100 8.84 12.10 -0.05
C VAL A 100 9.30 12.43 -1.46
N LEU A 101 9.00 11.56 -2.42
CA LEU A 101 9.39 11.70 -3.82
C LEU A 101 8.26 12.25 -4.68
N GLY A 102 7.00 12.00 -4.30
CA GLY A 102 5.84 12.48 -5.03
C GLY A 102 4.55 11.76 -4.66
N THR A 103 3.50 12.03 -5.42
CA THR A 103 2.19 11.40 -5.26
C THR A 103 1.71 10.78 -6.56
N MET A 104 0.91 9.75 -6.47
CA MET A 104 0.10 9.25 -7.58
C MET A 104 -1.21 10.04 -7.68
N PRO A 105 -1.91 9.98 -8.82
CA PRO A 105 -3.28 10.50 -8.91
C PRO A 105 -4.20 9.84 -7.88
N GLU A 106 -5.19 10.59 -7.42
CA GLU A 106 -6.20 10.06 -6.52
C GLU A 106 -6.92 8.84 -7.11
N LEU A 107 -7.14 7.85 -6.25
CA LEU A 107 -7.86 6.62 -6.54
C LEU A 107 -9.13 6.57 -5.69
N TYR A 108 -10.28 6.30 -6.30
CA TYR A 108 -11.55 6.25 -5.59
C TYR A 108 -11.94 4.83 -5.22
N LEU A 109 -12.20 4.62 -3.94
CA LEU A 109 -12.68 3.37 -3.37
C LEU A 109 -14.18 3.48 -3.07
N SER A 110 -15.01 3.09 -4.04
CA SER A 110 -16.47 3.25 -3.97
C SER A 110 -17.14 2.53 -2.79
N PHE A 111 -16.54 1.44 -2.31
CA PHE A 111 -17.09 0.67 -1.18
C PHE A 111 -16.87 1.33 0.19
N SER A 112 -15.88 2.21 0.32
CA SER A 112 -15.57 2.97 1.55
C SER A 112 -15.82 4.47 1.41
N ASP A 113 -16.18 4.92 0.19
CA ASP A 113 -16.34 6.33 -0.17
C ASP A 113 -15.09 7.16 0.12
N ASN A 114 -13.91 6.61 -0.17
CA ASN A 114 -12.63 7.28 0.03
C ASN A 114 -11.97 7.66 -1.29
N ARG A 115 -11.42 8.88 -1.34
CA ARG A 115 -10.50 9.39 -2.36
C ARG A 115 -9.09 9.27 -1.79
N VAL A 116 -8.35 8.29 -2.23
CA VAL A 116 -7.05 7.94 -1.65
C VAL A 116 -5.93 8.48 -2.53
N THR A 117 -5.05 9.28 -1.94
CA THR A 117 -3.81 9.75 -2.56
C THR A 117 -2.66 8.85 -2.13
N PRO A 118 -2.07 8.02 -3.01
CA PRO A 118 -0.87 7.27 -2.69
C PRO A 118 0.35 8.22 -2.72
N VAL A 119 1.13 8.22 -1.64
CA VAL A 119 2.35 9.01 -1.47
C VAL A 119 3.55 8.08 -1.63
N ILE A 120 4.45 8.37 -2.59
CA ILE A 120 5.67 7.61 -2.84
C ILE A 120 6.79 8.23 -2.03
N ALA A 121 7.47 7.41 -1.22
CA ALA A 121 8.55 7.87 -0.38
C ALA A 121 9.71 6.87 -0.28
N TRP A 122 10.88 7.39 -0.05
CA TRP A 122 12.11 6.64 0.25
C TRP A 122 12.48 6.75 1.73
N TRP A 123 12.73 5.62 2.37
CA TRP A 123 13.18 5.55 3.76
C TRP A 123 14.70 5.74 3.83
N ARG A 124 15.12 7.00 3.78
CA ARG A 124 16.51 7.39 3.73
C ARG A 124 17.30 7.02 4.98
N GLU A 125 16.65 7.15 6.15
CA GLU A 125 17.20 6.83 7.46
C GLU A 125 16.22 5.92 8.21
N PRO A 126 16.31 4.58 8.02
CA PRO A 126 15.38 3.65 8.65
C PRO A 126 15.40 3.72 10.18
N SER A 127 14.23 3.83 10.78
CA SER A 127 13.98 3.72 12.22
C SER A 127 13.37 2.37 12.58
N ALA A 128 13.30 2.04 13.86
CA ALA A 128 12.56 0.88 14.32
C ALA A 128 11.05 1.08 14.09
N VAL A 129 10.37 0.03 13.65
CA VAL A 129 8.91 0.03 13.45
C VAL A 129 8.24 -1.10 14.22
N HIS A 130 7.02 -0.87 14.65
CA HIS A 130 6.21 -1.82 15.41
C HIS A 130 4.73 -1.42 15.28
N ALA A 131 3.81 -2.27 15.70
CA ALA A 131 2.40 -1.89 15.79
C ALA A 131 2.22 -0.87 16.93
N ALA A 132 2.31 0.42 16.59
CA ALA A 132 2.25 1.52 17.56
C ALA A 132 0.81 1.80 18.04
N SER A 133 -0.18 1.44 17.21
CA SER A 133 -1.61 1.56 17.52
C SER A 133 -2.26 0.15 17.52
N PRO A 134 -2.17 -0.64 18.63
CA PRO A 134 -2.63 -2.04 18.65
C PRO A 134 -4.13 -2.25 18.42
N ASP A 135 -4.93 -1.21 18.55
CA ASP A 135 -6.37 -1.25 18.22
C ASP A 135 -6.61 -1.16 16.70
N GLU A 136 -5.64 -0.65 15.94
CA GLU A 136 -5.73 -0.44 14.49
C GLU A 136 -4.81 -1.36 13.68
N VAL A 137 -3.67 -1.75 14.25
CA VAL A 137 -2.61 -2.52 13.58
C VAL A 137 -2.22 -3.73 14.43
N ASP A 138 -2.28 -4.92 13.85
CA ASP A 138 -1.84 -6.17 14.49
C ASP A 138 -0.32 -6.40 14.27
N SER A 139 0.22 -6.07 13.09
CA SER A 139 1.66 -6.16 12.80
C SER A 139 2.12 -5.18 11.74
N VAL A 140 3.42 -4.92 11.72
CA VAL A 140 4.11 -4.09 10.74
C VAL A 140 5.21 -4.92 10.08
N GLU A 141 5.22 -4.96 8.75
CA GLU A 141 6.13 -5.79 7.98
C GLU A 141 6.90 -4.98 6.93
N ARG A 142 8.21 -5.18 6.88
CA ARG A 142 9.05 -4.75 5.76
C ARG A 142 9.11 -5.89 4.76
N VAL A 143 8.35 -5.76 3.68
CA VAL A 143 8.20 -6.80 2.67
C VAL A 143 9.22 -6.60 1.55
N PRO A 144 10.20 -7.51 1.35
CA PRO A 144 11.16 -7.39 0.27
C PRO A 144 10.49 -7.38 -1.10
N ILE A 145 10.94 -6.48 -1.98
CA ILE A 145 10.47 -6.45 -3.36
C ILE A 145 10.70 -7.80 -4.04
N ALA A 146 11.82 -8.46 -3.72
CA ALA A 146 12.13 -9.79 -4.25
C ALA A 146 11.04 -10.84 -3.96
N GLU A 147 10.38 -10.76 -2.79
CA GLU A 147 9.26 -11.64 -2.45
C GLU A 147 7.98 -11.26 -3.21
N LEU A 148 7.73 -9.96 -3.43
CA LEU A 148 6.55 -9.48 -4.17
C LEU A 148 6.62 -9.83 -5.66
N VAL A 149 7.81 -9.86 -6.25
CA VAL A 149 7.99 -10.18 -7.68
C VAL A 149 8.22 -11.67 -7.94
N ASP A 150 8.35 -12.50 -6.90
CA ASP A 150 8.47 -13.95 -7.05
C ASP A 150 7.14 -14.51 -7.59
N PRO A 151 7.15 -15.18 -8.77
CA PRO A 151 5.95 -15.79 -9.34
C PRO A 151 5.25 -16.79 -8.41
N GLY A 152 6.01 -17.48 -7.54
CA GLY A 152 5.46 -18.42 -6.56
C GLY A 152 4.60 -17.76 -5.46
N ASN A 153 4.77 -16.46 -5.26
CA ASN A 153 4.03 -15.68 -4.29
C ASN A 153 2.85 -14.91 -4.94
N ARG A 154 2.67 -15.02 -6.26
CA ARG A 154 1.65 -14.30 -7.04
C ARG A 154 0.45 -15.18 -7.33
N VAL A 155 -0.75 -14.62 -7.21
CA VAL A 155 -2.01 -15.29 -7.54
C VAL A 155 -3.05 -14.25 -7.95
N SER A 156 -4.03 -14.65 -8.76
CA SER A 156 -5.25 -13.87 -8.96
C SER A 156 -6.31 -14.30 -7.96
N LEU A 157 -6.92 -13.34 -7.26
CA LEU A 157 -8.04 -13.62 -6.35
C LEU A 157 -9.35 -13.14 -6.92
N ARG A 158 -10.37 -14.03 -6.84
CA ARG A 158 -11.75 -13.69 -7.16
C ARG A 158 -12.48 -13.23 -5.90
N HIS A 159 -12.91 -11.98 -5.91
CA HIS A 159 -13.77 -11.44 -4.86
C HIS A 159 -15.19 -12.03 -4.99
N PRO A 160 -15.96 -12.23 -3.91
CA PRO A 160 -17.34 -12.73 -3.96
C PRO A 160 -18.28 -11.94 -4.88
N ARG A 161 -17.96 -10.66 -5.15
CA ARG A 161 -18.70 -9.82 -6.13
C ARG A 161 -18.24 -10.01 -7.58
N GLY A 162 -17.40 -11.03 -7.86
CA GLY A 162 -16.98 -11.42 -9.21
C GLY A 162 -15.75 -10.70 -9.76
N MET A 163 -15.24 -9.67 -9.10
CA MET A 163 -13.99 -9.00 -9.51
C MET A 163 -12.80 -9.94 -9.30
N VAL A 164 -11.90 -9.98 -10.28
CA VAL A 164 -10.62 -10.72 -10.18
C VAL A 164 -9.48 -9.69 -10.20
N GLY A 165 -8.52 -9.85 -9.31
CA GLY A 165 -7.38 -8.95 -9.20
C GLY A 165 -6.12 -9.65 -8.69
N PRO A 166 -4.96 -9.00 -8.81
CA PRO A 166 -3.70 -9.53 -8.31
C PRO A 166 -3.70 -9.65 -6.79
N ALA A 167 -2.95 -10.62 -6.29
CA ALA A 167 -2.68 -10.79 -4.88
C ALA A 167 -1.26 -11.36 -4.65
N PHE A 168 -0.76 -11.17 -3.42
CA PHE A 168 0.58 -11.62 -3.02
C PHE A 168 0.49 -12.38 -1.70
N ARG A 169 1.16 -13.53 -1.63
CA ARG A 169 1.34 -14.32 -0.41
C ARG A 169 2.74 -14.07 0.12
N VAL A 170 2.88 -13.16 1.06
CA VAL A 170 4.18 -12.71 1.57
C VAL A 170 4.12 -12.55 3.08
N ARG A 171 5.15 -13.00 3.79
CA ARG A 171 5.28 -12.81 5.25
C ARG A 171 4.05 -13.26 6.05
N GLY A 172 3.39 -14.35 5.62
CA GLY A 172 2.16 -14.83 6.25
C GLY A 172 0.91 -13.98 5.95
N MET A 173 1.05 -12.89 5.21
CA MET A 173 -0.06 -12.04 4.76
C MET A 173 -0.57 -12.49 3.39
N LEU A 174 -1.87 -12.33 3.18
CA LEU A 174 -2.49 -12.33 1.86
C LEU A 174 -2.81 -10.89 1.48
N VAL A 175 -1.93 -10.25 0.72
CA VAL A 175 -2.13 -8.88 0.22
C VAL A 175 -3.02 -8.96 -1.01
N TRP A 176 -4.16 -8.25 -0.99
CA TRP A 176 -5.16 -8.26 -2.06
C TRP A 176 -5.89 -6.91 -2.18
N GLY A 177 -6.83 -6.79 -3.10
CA GLY A 177 -7.66 -5.60 -3.25
C GLY A 177 -6.86 -4.37 -3.66
N PHE A 178 -7.16 -3.23 -3.05
CA PHE A 178 -6.53 -1.94 -3.37
C PHE A 178 -4.99 -1.99 -3.23
N THR A 179 -4.50 -2.49 -2.10
CA THR A 179 -3.06 -2.56 -1.83
C THR A 179 -2.33 -3.38 -2.89
N ALA A 180 -2.86 -4.55 -3.25
CA ALA A 180 -2.27 -5.39 -4.27
C ALA A 180 -2.34 -4.78 -5.67
N MET A 181 -3.43 -4.10 -6.02
CA MET A 181 -3.55 -3.41 -7.31
C MET A 181 -2.52 -2.28 -7.46
N VAL A 182 -2.31 -1.51 -6.40
CA VAL A 182 -1.32 -0.43 -6.40
C VAL A 182 0.09 -1.01 -6.47
N LEU A 183 0.42 -2.03 -5.66
CA LEU A 183 1.71 -2.72 -5.71
C LEU A 183 2.00 -3.30 -7.09
N ASP A 184 1.04 -4.03 -7.68
CA ASP A 184 1.18 -4.62 -9.01
C ASP A 184 1.46 -3.57 -10.08
N SER A 185 0.74 -2.43 -10.03
CA SER A 185 0.98 -1.32 -10.95
C SER A 185 2.36 -0.71 -10.78
N VAL A 186 2.74 -0.43 -9.54
CA VAL A 186 4.03 0.17 -9.17
C VAL A 186 5.19 -0.73 -9.60
N LEU A 187 5.14 -2.03 -9.28
CA LEU A 187 6.19 -2.99 -9.64
C LEU A 187 6.36 -3.09 -11.16
N ARG A 188 5.24 -3.06 -11.90
CA ARG A 188 5.26 -3.11 -13.37
C ARG A 188 5.81 -1.81 -13.98
N GLU A 189 5.34 -0.66 -13.50
CA GLU A 189 5.81 0.65 -13.99
C GLU A 189 7.30 0.90 -13.65
N ALA A 190 7.77 0.34 -12.53
CA ALA A 190 9.19 0.35 -12.15
C ALA A 190 10.04 -0.65 -12.94
N GLY A 191 9.45 -1.51 -13.77
CA GLY A 191 10.17 -2.55 -14.52
C GLY A 191 10.76 -3.65 -13.62
N LEU A 192 10.21 -3.84 -12.42
CA LEU A 192 10.66 -4.83 -11.44
C LEU A 192 9.84 -6.13 -11.50
N ASP A 193 8.67 -6.12 -12.13
CA ASP A 193 7.80 -7.27 -12.21
C ASP A 193 8.45 -8.44 -12.98
N ARG A 194 8.08 -9.66 -12.59
CA ARG A 194 8.48 -10.90 -13.25
C ARG A 194 7.26 -11.57 -13.85
N PRO A 195 7.41 -12.29 -14.99
CA PRO A 195 6.33 -13.05 -15.58
C PRO A 195 5.74 -14.05 -14.57
N TRP A 196 4.42 -14.03 -14.38
CA TRP A 196 3.66 -14.97 -13.56
C TRP A 196 2.37 -15.32 -14.29
N ASP A 197 1.69 -16.37 -13.86
CA ASP A 197 0.46 -16.84 -14.51
C ASP A 197 -0.81 -16.23 -13.87
N PRO A 198 -1.41 -15.16 -14.43
CA PRO A 198 -2.64 -14.57 -13.91
C PRO A 198 -3.89 -15.44 -14.11
N ALA A 199 -3.79 -16.53 -14.88
CA ALA A 199 -4.90 -17.47 -15.07
C ALA A 199 -5.10 -18.39 -13.86
N GLN A 200 -4.12 -18.46 -12.95
CA GLN A 200 -4.28 -19.12 -11.66
C GLN A 200 -5.19 -18.25 -10.76
N VAL A 201 -6.49 -18.53 -10.82
CA VAL A 201 -7.50 -17.78 -10.06
C VAL A 201 -7.98 -18.63 -8.89
N GLU A 202 -7.89 -18.08 -7.70
CA GLU A 202 -8.43 -18.64 -6.47
C GLU A 202 -9.56 -17.77 -5.92
N ASP A 203 -10.48 -18.36 -5.18
CA ASP A 203 -11.51 -17.59 -4.50
C ASP A 203 -10.92 -16.92 -3.25
N LEU A 204 -11.30 -15.66 -3.01
CA LEU A 204 -10.90 -14.97 -1.78
C LEU A 204 -11.40 -15.78 -0.57
N PRO A 205 -10.50 -16.17 0.36
CA PRO A 205 -10.92 -16.88 1.55
C PRO A 205 -11.95 -16.06 2.33
N PRO A 206 -12.86 -16.69 3.06
CA PRO A 206 -13.76 -15.99 3.95
C PRO A 206 -12.93 -15.09 4.88
N LEU A 207 -13.22 -13.78 4.85
CA LEU A 207 -12.66 -12.89 5.86
C LEU A 207 -13.16 -13.36 7.22
N ALA A 208 -12.26 -13.43 8.20
CA ALA A 208 -12.61 -13.91 9.53
C ALA A 208 -13.93 -13.25 9.98
N ALA A 209 -14.94 -14.12 10.19
CA ALA A 209 -16.24 -13.64 10.68
C ALA A 209 -16.02 -12.99 12.06
N ARG A 210 -16.69 -11.88 12.29
CA ARG A 210 -16.78 -11.33 13.64
C ARG A 210 -17.59 -12.31 14.49
N ASP A 211 -16.96 -12.88 15.49
CA ASP A 211 -17.69 -13.47 16.61
C ASP A 211 -18.35 -12.37 17.43
#